data_08831a1d30941b2c9fdc2036cc2a7eb1
#
_entry.id   08831a1d30941b2c9fdc2036cc2a7eb1
#
_cell.length_a   1.000
_cell.length_b   1.000
_cell.length_c   1.000
_cell.angle_alpha   90.00
_cell.angle_beta   90.00
_cell.angle_gamma   90.00
#
_symmetry.space_group_name_H-M   'P 1'
#
loop_
_entity.id
_entity.type
_entity.pdbx_description
1 polymer ?
#
loop_
_entity_poly.entity_id
_entity_poly.type
_entity_poly.pdbx_seq_one_letter_code
_entity_poly.pdbx_strand_id
1 'polypeptide(L)' 'MNQEIVYISKESFYCDGGDDFGHPRVYYTMVNGEAVCGYCNIKYIFRKDDE' A
#
# COMPACT_ATOMS: atom_id res chain seq x y z
N MET A 1 -15.27 10.20 -3.15
CA MET A 1 -13.82 10.16 -3.24
C MET A 1 -13.39 8.80 -3.64
N ASN A 2 -12.42 8.77 -4.51
CA ASN A 2 -11.93 7.50 -5.03
C ASN A 2 -10.72 7.06 -4.21
N GLN A 3 -10.71 5.81 -3.85
CA GLN A 3 -9.57 5.22 -3.18
C GLN A 3 -8.75 4.46 -4.20
N GLU A 4 -7.47 4.76 -4.27
CA GLU A 4 -6.59 4.06 -5.18
C GLU A 4 -6.27 2.68 -4.62
N ILE A 5 -6.26 1.70 -5.49
CA ILE A 5 -5.96 0.33 -5.11
C ILE A 5 -4.72 -0.10 -5.86
N VAL A 6 -3.75 -0.60 -5.11
CA VAL A 6 -2.48 -1.05 -5.67
C VAL A 6 -2.28 -2.51 -5.29
N TYR A 7 -1.91 -3.31 -6.27
CA TYR A 7 -1.64 -4.72 -6.04
C TYR A 7 -0.15 -4.95 -5.96
N ILE A 8 0.28 -5.62 -4.91
CA ILE A 8 1.69 -5.93 -4.73
C ILE A 8 1.80 -7.37 -4.26
N SER A 9 2.98 -7.93 -4.43
CA SER A 9 3.21 -9.33 -4.08
C SER A 9 4.00 -9.49 -2.79
N LYS A 10 4.01 -8.46 -1.96
CA LYS A 10 4.72 -8.49 -0.69
C LYS A 10 3.75 -8.14 0.42
N GLU A 11 3.86 -8.87 1.52
CA GLU A 11 3.01 -8.59 2.67
C GLU A 11 3.58 -7.49 3.54
N SER A 12 4.85 -7.21 3.39
CA SER A 12 5.51 -6.18 4.16
C SER A 12 6.07 -5.14 3.19
N PHE A 13 5.74 -3.89 3.39
CA PHE A 13 6.13 -2.85 2.46
C PHE A 13 6.10 -1.51 3.16
N TYR A 14 6.48 -0.47 2.43
CA TYR A 14 6.40 0.88 2.97
C TYR A 14 5.68 1.78 1.98
N CYS A 15 5.16 2.88 2.51
CA CYS A 15 4.51 3.89 1.70
C CYS A 15 5.07 5.24 2.12
N ASP A 16 5.56 6.02 1.15
CA ASP A 16 6.07 7.34 1.44
C ASP A 16 5.29 8.43 0.73
N GLY A 17 4.13 8.08 0.21
CA GLY A 17 3.26 9.06 -0.42
C GLY A 17 3.59 9.39 -1.84
N GLY A 18 4.62 8.77 -2.38
CA GLY A 18 5.01 9.05 -3.74
C GLY A 18 5.61 10.44 -3.89
N ASP A 19 5.59 10.93 -5.11
CA ASP A 19 6.22 12.19 -5.40
C ASP A 19 5.37 13.39 -5.02
N ASP A 20 4.07 13.24 -5.08
CA ASP A 20 3.19 14.38 -4.91
C ASP A 20 2.98 14.75 -3.46
N PHE A 21 2.80 13.78 -2.60
CA PHE A 21 2.45 14.06 -1.22
C PHE A 21 3.65 14.03 -0.30
N GLY A 22 4.51 13.04 -0.47
CA GLY A 22 5.74 13.03 0.27
C GLY A 22 5.58 12.96 1.77
N HIS A 23 4.69 12.14 2.27
CA HIS A 23 4.59 11.98 3.70
C HIS A 23 5.73 11.10 4.19
N PRO A 24 5.99 11.08 5.50
CA PRO A 24 7.07 10.27 6.04
C PRO A 24 6.89 8.79 5.69
N ARG A 25 8.00 8.12 5.50
CA ARG A 25 7.95 6.70 5.18
C ARG A 25 7.35 5.92 6.34
N VAL A 26 6.35 5.15 6.02
CA VAL A 26 5.66 4.36 7.02
C VAL A 26 5.65 2.91 6.53
N TYR A 27 6.03 2.01 7.41
CA TYR A 27 6.06 0.60 7.06
C TYR A 27 4.76 -0.06 7.46
N TYR A 28 4.26 -0.91 6.59
CA TYR A 28 3.02 -1.63 6.82
C TYR A 28 3.22 -3.11 6.64
N THR A 29 2.41 -3.87 7.36
CA THR A 29 2.33 -5.32 7.20
C THR A 29 0.88 -5.64 6.92
N MET A 30 0.65 -6.39 5.86
CA MET A 30 -0.72 -6.71 5.48
C MET A 30 -1.35 -7.68 6.46
N VAL A 31 -2.64 -7.48 6.69
CA VAL A 31 -3.44 -8.38 7.50
C VAL A 31 -4.50 -8.96 6.58
N ASN A 32 -4.53 -10.26 6.47
CA ASN A 32 -5.46 -10.94 5.56
C ASN A 32 -5.27 -10.49 4.12
N GLY A 33 -4.03 -10.16 3.78
CA GLY A 33 -3.71 -9.82 2.41
C GLY A 33 -4.07 -8.41 1.98
N GLU A 34 -4.25 -7.50 2.93
CA GLU A 34 -4.58 -6.13 2.56
C GLU A 34 -4.12 -5.16 3.64
N ALA A 35 -3.89 -3.94 3.22
CA ALA A 35 -3.48 -2.88 4.12
C ALA A 35 -3.86 -1.55 3.49
N VAL A 36 -4.12 -0.56 4.33
CA VAL A 36 -4.50 0.76 3.85
C VAL A 36 -3.54 1.78 4.46
N CYS A 37 -2.99 2.64 3.61
CA CYS A 37 -2.13 3.70 4.10
C CYS A 37 -2.98 4.80 4.71
N GLY A 38 -2.69 5.13 5.96
CA GLY A 38 -3.48 6.13 6.66
C GLY A 38 -3.20 7.54 6.23
N TYR A 39 -2.13 7.76 5.46
CA TYR A 39 -1.78 9.11 5.03
C TYR A 39 -2.34 9.43 3.65
N CYS A 40 -2.15 8.54 2.71
CA CYS A 40 -2.58 8.82 1.34
C CYS A 40 -3.78 7.99 0.91
N ASN A 41 -4.31 7.19 1.82
CA ASN A 41 -5.56 6.46 1.60
C ASN A 41 -5.49 5.48 0.42
N ILE A 42 -4.30 4.94 0.18
CA ILE A 42 -4.14 3.92 -0.84
C ILE A 42 -4.36 2.56 -0.22
N LYS A 43 -5.15 1.74 -0.87
CA LYS A 43 -5.39 0.39 -0.40
C LYS A 43 -4.47 -0.56 -1.14
N TYR A 44 -3.68 -1.30 -0.39
CA TYR A 44 -2.75 -2.28 -0.96
C TYR A 44 -3.32 -3.67 -0.79
N ILE A 45 -3.32 -4.42 -1.87
CA ILE A 45 -3.85 -5.78 -1.89
C ILE A 45 -2.72 -6.73 -2.25
N PHE A 46 -2.59 -7.78 -1.48
CA PHE A 46 -1.60 -8.79 -1.78
C PHE A 46 -2.06 -9.58 -2.99
N ARG A 47 -1.21 -9.67 -3.96
CA ARG A 47 -1.51 -10.44 -5.15
C ARG A 47 -0.32 -11.32 -5.46
N LYS A 48 -0.55 -12.59 -5.48
CA LYS A 48 0.52 -13.52 -5.80
C LYS A 48 0.87 -13.38 -7.27
N ASP A 49 2.11 -13.10 -7.52
CA ASP A 49 2.58 -12.89 -8.87
C ASP A 49 3.23 -14.15 -9.37
N ASP A 50 2.47 -14.98 -10.04
CA ASP A 50 3.00 -16.25 -10.48
C ASP A 50 2.91 -16.40 -11.97
N GLU A 51 2.77 -15.34 -12.66
CA GLU A 51 2.76 -15.46 -14.09
C GLU A 51 4.01 -15.13 -14.71
#